data_9c107e98cd090460e1cdf208cb33def1
#
_entry.id   9c107e98cd090460e1cdf208cb33def1
#
_cell.length_a   1.000
_cell.length_b   1.000
_cell.length_c   1.000
_cell.angle_alpha   90.00
_cell.angle_beta   90.00
_cell.angle_gamma   90.00
#
_symmetry.space_group_name_H-M   'P 1'
#
loop_
_entity.id
_entity.type
_entity.pdbx_description
1 polymer ?
#
loop_
_entity_poly.entity_id
_entity_poly.type
_entity_poly.pdbx_seq_one_letter_code
_entity_poly.pdbx_strand_id
1 'polypeptide(L)'
;MFELFIRAQNPVFGQVLAELRAGEKRSHWMWFIFPQLKGLGRSPTALRYGLDDLAMAQDYLKHEVLGPRLLECTRAVLGVSGRTAHQIFGSPDDLKFRSSMTLFGRADPEQPAFADALAQYYDGIEDFRTLELLGG
;
A
#
# COMPACT_ATOMS: atom_id res chain seq x y z
N MET A 1 10.80 14.86 -5.36
CA MET A 1 10.86 13.39 -5.51
C MET A 1 9.47 12.76 -5.47
N PHE A 2 8.60 13.16 -4.53
CA PHE A 2 7.28 12.51 -4.36
C PHE A 2 6.10 13.35 -4.82
N GLU A 3 6.33 14.42 -5.56
CA GLU A 3 5.27 15.33 -6.04
C GLU A 3 4.21 14.61 -6.85
N LEU A 4 4.62 13.59 -7.60
CA LEU A 4 3.71 12.81 -8.43
C LEU A 4 2.63 12.12 -7.57
N PHE A 5 3.04 11.54 -6.44
CA PHE A 5 2.11 10.91 -5.49
C PHE A 5 1.18 11.94 -4.86
N ILE A 6 1.71 13.07 -4.44
CA ILE A 6 0.91 14.12 -3.80
C ILE A 6 -0.14 14.65 -4.76
N ARG A 7 0.23 14.93 -6.02
CA ARG A 7 -0.70 15.39 -7.05
C ARG A 7 -1.81 14.38 -7.33
N ALA A 8 -1.45 13.09 -7.37
CA ALA A 8 -2.43 12.04 -7.63
C ALA A 8 -3.38 11.88 -6.44
N GLN A 9 -2.88 11.97 -5.22
CA GLN A 9 -3.66 11.75 -4.01
C GLN A 9 -4.58 12.91 -3.67
N ASN A 10 -4.12 14.16 -3.83
CA ASN A 10 -4.86 15.34 -3.35
C ASN A 10 -6.32 15.38 -3.79
N PRO A 11 -6.66 15.16 -5.09
CA PRO A 11 -8.06 15.26 -5.49
C PRO A 11 -8.94 14.11 -5.06
N VAL A 12 -8.38 12.98 -4.61
CA VAL A 12 -9.15 11.76 -4.35
C VAL A 12 -9.02 11.23 -2.92
N PHE A 13 -8.18 11.82 -2.09
CA PHE A 13 -7.85 11.23 -0.77
C PHE A 13 -9.08 11.05 0.12
N GLY A 14 -9.99 12.01 0.15
CA GLY A 14 -11.23 11.89 0.92
C GLY A 14 -12.10 10.75 0.44
N GLN A 15 -12.21 10.55 -0.87
CA GLN A 15 -12.95 9.44 -1.45
C GLN A 15 -12.29 8.10 -1.16
N VAL A 16 -10.95 8.05 -1.22
CA VAL A 16 -10.19 6.83 -0.88
C VAL A 16 -10.51 6.40 0.55
N LEU A 17 -10.43 7.32 1.50
CA LEU A 17 -10.75 7.00 2.90
C LEU A 17 -12.19 6.53 3.07
N ALA A 18 -13.14 7.16 2.39
CA ALA A 18 -14.54 6.76 2.45
C ALA A 18 -14.73 5.33 1.94
N GLU A 19 -14.09 4.98 0.82
CA GLU A 19 -14.14 3.62 0.25
C GLU A 19 -13.51 2.59 1.20
N LEU A 20 -12.35 2.92 1.76
CA LEU A 20 -11.66 2.01 2.68
C LEU A 20 -12.45 1.80 3.97
N ARG A 21 -13.02 2.86 4.54
CA ARG A 21 -13.85 2.76 5.73
C ARG A 21 -15.12 1.96 5.49
N ALA A 22 -15.68 2.05 4.28
CA ALA A 22 -16.82 1.25 3.87
C ALA A 22 -16.44 -0.21 3.58
N GLY A 23 -15.15 -0.52 3.51
CA GLY A 23 -14.67 -1.87 3.20
C GLY A 23 -14.87 -2.27 1.75
N GLU A 24 -14.92 -1.30 0.83
CA GLU A 24 -15.19 -1.58 -0.58
C GLU A 24 -14.54 -0.53 -1.47
N LYS A 25 -13.45 -0.93 -2.14
CA LYS A 25 -12.79 -0.09 -3.12
C LYS A 25 -13.61 -0.02 -4.40
N ARG A 26 -13.91 1.18 -4.89
CA ARG A 26 -14.74 1.42 -6.07
C ARG A 26 -14.05 2.14 -7.20
N SER A 27 -12.97 2.87 -6.94
CA SER A 27 -12.28 3.66 -7.95
C SER A 27 -10.81 3.29 -8.05
N HIS A 28 -10.10 3.91 -9.01
CA HIS A 28 -8.77 3.45 -9.46
C HIS A 28 -7.66 4.31 -8.85
N TRP A 29 -7.17 3.92 -7.68
CA TRP A 29 -6.15 4.68 -6.95
C TRP A 29 -5.04 3.83 -6.34
N MET A 30 -5.05 2.52 -6.57
CA MET A 30 -4.18 1.59 -5.84
C MET A 30 -2.69 1.92 -5.95
N TRP A 31 -2.22 2.27 -7.16
CA TRP A 31 -0.79 2.49 -7.43
C TRP A 31 -0.19 3.62 -6.60
N PHE A 32 -0.95 4.66 -6.30
CA PHE A 32 -0.40 5.84 -5.61
C PHE A 32 -0.90 5.99 -4.17
N ILE A 33 -1.79 5.13 -3.71
CA ILE A 33 -2.22 5.10 -2.30
C ILE A 33 -1.45 4.03 -1.52
N PHE A 34 -1.30 2.84 -2.11
CA PHE A 34 -0.52 1.74 -1.54
C PHE A 34 0.58 1.34 -2.51
N PRO A 35 1.67 2.14 -2.60
CA PRO A 35 2.72 1.87 -3.58
C PRO A 35 3.41 0.54 -3.32
N GLN A 36 3.96 -0.04 -4.39
CA GLN A 36 4.76 -1.26 -4.34
C GLN A 36 6.08 -1.04 -5.08
N LEU A 37 6.99 -1.99 -5.00
CA LEU A 37 8.26 -1.90 -5.70
C LEU A 37 8.08 -1.95 -7.21
N LYS A 38 8.94 -1.23 -7.95
CA LYS A 38 9.11 -1.45 -9.38
C LYS A 38 9.54 -2.89 -9.61
N GLY A 39 9.07 -3.49 -10.70
CA GLY A 39 9.37 -4.87 -11.04
C GLY A 39 8.25 -5.84 -10.71
N LEU A 40 7.27 -5.45 -9.89
CA LEU A 40 6.10 -6.26 -9.61
C LEU A 40 5.04 -6.13 -10.70
N GLY A 41 4.95 -4.94 -11.32
CA GLY A 41 4.04 -4.68 -12.43
C GLY A 41 4.78 -4.11 -13.63
N ARG A 42 4.22 -4.26 -14.83
CA ARG A 42 4.86 -3.83 -16.08
C ARG A 42 4.09 -2.73 -16.81
N SER A 43 2.89 -2.38 -16.36
CA SER A 43 2.12 -1.34 -17.02
C SER A 43 2.80 0.02 -16.86
N PRO A 44 2.52 0.99 -17.76
CA PRO A 44 3.06 2.34 -17.59
C PRO A 44 2.72 2.94 -16.22
N THR A 45 1.53 2.68 -15.70
CA THR A 45 1.12 3.17 -14.38
C THR A 45 1.93 2.53 -13.27
N ALA A 46 2.17 1.22 -13.33
CA ALA A 46 2.99 0.50 -12.35
C ALA A 46 4.43 1.01 -12.35
N LEU A 47 4.98 1.32 -13.53
CA LEU A 47 6.33 1.88 -13.63
C LEU A 47 6.38 3.31 -13.12
N ARG A 48 5.35 4.10 -13.36
CA ARG A 48 5.28 5.49 -12.95
C ARG A 48 5.27 5.67 -11.44
N TYR A 49 4.52 4.83 -10.72
CA TYR A 49 4.33 4.94 -9.27
C TYR A 49 5.13 3.91 -8.47
N GLY A 50 5.88 3.03 -9.12
CA GLY A 50 6.70 2.04 -8.42
C GLY A 50 7.85 2.69 -7.66
N LEU A 51 8.14 2.18 -6.46
CA LEU A 51 9.29 2.63 -5.68
C LEU A 51 10.52 1.82 -6.07
N ASP A 52 11.68 2.49 -6.13
CA ASP A 52 12.89 1.86 -6.67
C ASP A 52 13.48 0.79 -5.74
N ASP A 53 13.44 1.05 -4.44
CA ASP A 53 14.12 0.20 -3.46
C ASP A 53 13.60 0.47 -2.04
N LEU A 54 14.16 -0.24 -1.07
CA LEU A 54 13.79 -0.08 0.33
C LEU A 54 14.07 1.33 0.85
N ALA A 55 15.20 1.93 0.45
CA ALA A 55 15.54 3.28 0.87
C ALA A 55 14.49 4.30 0.44
N MET A 56 13.97 4.18 -0.77
CA MET A 56 12.91 5.06 -1.26
C MET A 56 11.60 4.84 -0.48
N ALA A 57 11.29 3.59 -0.11
CA ALA A 57 10.14 3.30 0.73
C ALA A 57 10.29 3.92 2.13
N GLN A 58 11.50 3.89 2.69
CA GLN A 58 11.80 4.55 3.97
C GLN A 58 11.60 6.06 3.87
N ASP A 59 12.08 6.69 2.79
CA ASP A 59 11.89 8.12 2.54
C ASP A 59 10.41 8.47 2.37
N TYR A 60 9.65 7.61 1.71
CA TYR A 60 8.20 7.77 1.56
C TYR A 60 7.51 7.86 2.93
N LEU A 61 7.86 6.95 3.83
CA LEU A 61 7.28 6.93 5.18
C LEU A 61 7.69 8.16 6.01
N LYS A 62 8.87 8.72 5.76
CA LYS A 62 9.36 9.90 6.47
C LYS A 62 8.78 11.20 5.90
N HIS A 63 8.19 11.16 4.72
CA HIS A 63 7.60 12.33 4.10
C HIS A 63 6.42 12.82 4.93
N GLU A 64 6.38 14.13 5.20
CA GLU A 64 5.41 14.73 6.13
C GLU A 64 3.94 14.58 5.69
N VAL A 65 3.68 14.39 4.40
CA VAL A 65 2.33 14.19 3.86
C VAL A 65 2.07 12.70 3.58
N LEU A 66 2.97 12.06 2.85
CA LEU A 66 2.74 10.70 2.34
C LEU A 66 2.79 9.63 3.44
N GLY A 67 3.70 9.77 4.39
CA GLY A 67 3.80 8.83 5.51
C GLY A 67 2.51 8.76 6.33
N PRO A 68 2.03 9.89 6.84
CA PRO A 68 0.76 9.92 7.58
C PRO A 68 -0.45 9.45 6.77
N ARG A 69 -0.51 9.79 5.47
CA ARG A 69 -1.61 9.34 4.61
C ARG A 69 -1.63 7.83 4.43
N LEU A 70 -0.46 7.23 4.18
CA LEU A 70 -0.35 5.78 4.04
C LEU A 70 -0.79 5.09 5.34
N LEU A 71 -0.34 5.60 6.47
CA LEU A 71 -0.70 5.03 7.76
C LEU A 71 -2.19 5.17 8.04
N GLU A 72 -2.78 6.30 7.73
CA GLU A 72 -4.23 6.52 7.89
C GLU A 72 -5.03 5.55 7.03
N CYS A 73 -4.63 5.37 5.76
CA CYS A 73 -5.29 4.43 4.86
C CYS A 73 -5.15 2.99 5.36
N THR A 74 -3.95 2.62 5.82
CA THR A 74 -3.72 1.27 6.38
C THR A 74 -4.59 1.02 7.60
N ARG A 75 -4.69 2.00 8.49
CA ARG A 75 -5.55 1.89 9.69
C ARG A 75 -7.03 1.81 9.31
N ALA A 76 -7.45 2.49 8.25
CA ALA A 76 -8.82 2.38 7.76
C ALA A 76 -9.12 0.94 7.32
N VAL A 77 -8.19 0.30 6.62
CA VAL A 77 -8.33 -1.11 6.22
C VAL A 77 -8.37 -2.03 7.44
N LEU A 78 -7.50 -1.78 8.43
CA LEU A 78 -7.49 -2.56 9.67
C LEU A 78 -8.80 -2.46 10.45
N GLY A 79 -9.50 -1.34 10.33
CA GLY A 79 -10.78 -1.12 10.99
C GLY A 79 -11.96 -1.88 10.37
N VAL A 80 -11.78 -2.47 9.19
CA VAL A 80 -12.85 -3.25 8.53
C VAL A 80 -12.88 -4.65 9.15
N SER A 81 -14.06 -5.08 9.60
CA SER A 81 -14.23 -6.43 10.14
C SER A 81 -15.17 -7.25 9.25
N GLY A 82 -14.97 -8.58 9.23
CA GLY A 82 -15.85 -9.50 8.54
C GLY A 82 -15.73 -9.51 7.02
N ARG A 83 -14.68 -8.91 6.45
CA ARG A 83 -14.44 -8.92 5.00
C ARG A 83 -13.02 -9.37 4.70
N THR A 84 -12.86 -10.05 3.58
CA THR A 84 -11.54 -10.46 3.10
C THR A 84 -10.90 -9.31 2.31
N ALA A 85 -9.59 -9.40 2.10
CA ALA A 85 -8.89 -8.45 1.23
C ALA A 85 -9.48 -8.44 -0.17
N HIS A 86 -9.85 -9.61 -0.71
CA HIS A 86 -10.47 -9.71 -2.02
C HIS A 86 -11.82 -8.98 -2.07
N GLN A 87 -12.61 -9.05 -1.00
CA GLN A 87 -13.89 -8.34 -0.93
C GLN A 87 -13.69 -6.83 -0.85
N ILE A 88 -12.64 -6.37 -0.16
CA ILE A 88 -12.34 -4.94 -0.02
C ILE A 88 -11.78 -4.36 -1.31
N PHE A 89 -10.79 -5.02 -1.89
CA PHE A 89 -9.98 -4.47 -2.99
C PHE A 89 -10.31 -5.04 -4.38
N GLY A 90 -10.83 -6.26 -4.45
CA GLY A 90 -10.93 -6.98 -5.72
C GLY A 90 -9.56 -7.51 -6.16
N SER A 91 -9.54 -8.19 -7.29
CA SER A 91 -8.31 -8.74 -7.87
C SER A 91 -7.90 -7.90 -9.09
N PRO A 92 -6.61 -7.59 -9.29
CA PRO A 92 -5.44 -8.03 -8.52
C PRO A 92 -5.05 -7.07 -7.37
N ASP A 93 -5.89 -6.11 -7.01
CA ASP A 93 -5.54 -5.08 -6.02
C ASP A 93 -5.32 -5.66 -4.63
N ASP A 94 -5.99 -6.76 -4.29
CA ASP A 94 -5.76 -7.48 -3.04
C ASP A 94 -4.29 -7.97 -2.95
N LEU A 95 -3.72 -8.42 -4.06
CA LEU A 95 -2.31 -8.84 -4.11
C LEU A 95 -1.37 -7.64 -4.04
N LYS A 96 -1.76 -6.52 -4.62
CA LYS A 96 -0.96 -5.28 -4.54
C LYS A 96 -0.91 -4.74 -3.11
N PHE A 97 -2.02 -4.83 -2.38
CA PHE A 97 -2.04 -4.43 -0.97
C PHE A 97 -1.06 -5.28 -0.15
N ARG A 98 -1.03 -6.59 -0.37
CA ARG A 98 -0.08 -7.48 0.29
C ARG A 98 1.36 -7.07 -0.01
N SER A 99 1.66 -6.79 -1.28
CA SER A 99 2.99 -6.35 -1.70
C SER A 99 3.38 -5.04 -1.01
N SER A 100 2.45 -4.09 -0.95
CA SER A 100 2.69 -2.80 -0.30
C SER A 100 2.95 -2.97 1.20
N MET A 101 2.13 -3.76 1.89
CA MET A 101 2.31 -3.99 3.34
C MET A 101 3.62 -4.71 3.63
N THR A 102 4.04 -5.62 2.76
CA THR A 102 5.35 -6.28 2.87
C THR A 102 6.47 -5.26 2.76
N LEU A 103 6.42 -4.40 1.74
CA LEU A 103 7.45 -3.39 1.50
C LEU A 103 7.58 -2.43 2.70
N PHE A 104 6.47 -1.84 3.13
CA PHE A 104 6.51 -0.84 4.20
C PHE A 104 6.75 -1.46 5.57
N GLY A 105 6.32 -2.68 5.79
CA GLY A 105 6.67 -3.42 7.00
C GLY A 105 8.17 -3.65 7.12
N ARG A 106 8.85 -3.89 5.99
CA ARG A 106 10.32 -4.03 5.95
C ARG A 106 11.01 -2.68 6.04
N ALA A 107 10.40 -1.63 5.49
CA ALA A 107 10.95 -0.28 5.54
C ALA A 107 10.93 0.29 6.96
N ASP A 108 9.91 -0.01 7.75
CA ASP A 108 9.80 0.43 9.13
C ASP A 108 9.20 -0.67 10.01
N PRO A 109 10.05 -1.61 10.49
CA PRO A 109 9.58 -2.70 11.35
C PRO A 109 9.02 -2.24 12.69
N GLU A 110 9.33 -1.03 13.13
CA GLU A 110 8.83 -0.49 14.40
C GLU A 110 7.39 0.01 14.31
N GLN A 111 6.88 0.26 13.09
CA GLN A 111 5.49 0.61 12.90
C GLN A 111 4.66 -0.67 12.75
N PRO A 112 3.76 -1.00 13.71
CA PRO A 112 3.07 -2.29 13.69
C PRO A 112 1.96 -2.40 12.65
N ALA A 113 1.45 -1.28 12.12
CA ALA A 113 0.26 -1.28 11.27
C ALA A 113 0.41 -2.17 10.03
N PHE A 114 1.59 -2.19 9.40
CA PHE A 114 1.80 -2.96 8.17
C PHE A 114 1.82 -4.47 8.45
N ALA A 115 2.52 -4.88 9.51
CA ALA A 115 2.53 -6.27 9.93
C ALA A 115 1.14 -6.71 10.41
N ASP A 116 0.41 -5.84 11.10
CA ASP A 116 -0.96 -6.10 11.53
C ASP A 116 -1.88 -6.35 10.34
N ALA A 117 -1.72 -5.57 9.25
CA ALA A 117 -2.50 -5.77 8.03
C ALA A 117 -2.21 -7.12 7.39
N LEU A 118 -0.94 -7.52 7.34
CA LEU A 118 -0.57 -8.85 6.85
C LEU A 118 -1.17 -9.95 7.72
N ALA A 119 -1.13 -9.79 9.04
CA ALA A 119 -1.71 -10.77 9.98
C ALA A 119 -3.22 -10.88 9.78
N GLN A 120 -3.91 -9.75 9.65
CA GLN A 120 -5.36 -9.73 9.57
C GLN A 120 -5.90 -10.32 8.25
N TYR A 121 -5.23 -10.06 7.13
CA TYR A 121 -5.75 -10.37 5.81
C TYR A 121 -5.01 -11.47 5.05
N TYR A 122 -3.80 -11.85 5.49
CA TYR A 122 -2.94 -12.78 4.75
C TYR A 122 -2.24 -13.79 5.66
N ASP A 123 -2.78 -14.02 6.85
CA ASP A 123 -2.21 -14.97 7.83
C ASP A 123 -0.75 -14.65 8.19
N GLY A 124 -0.36 -13.39 8.09
CA GLY A 124 1.00 -12.95 8.36
C GLY A 124 2.00 -13.27 7.25
N ILE A 125 1.54 -13.78 6.12
CA ILE A 125 2.43 -14.23 5.04
C ILE A 125 2.77 -13.05 4.11
N GLU A 126 4.05 -12.69 4.08
CA GLU A 126 4.56 -11.62 3.23
C GLU A 126 4.53 -12.00 1.75
N ASP A 127 4.58 -10.98 0.87
CA ASP A 127 4.64 -11.21 -0.57
C ASP A 127 6.04 -11.69 -0.97
N PHE A 128 6.13 -12.88 -1.51
CA PHE A 128 7.39 -13.52 -1.86
C PHE A 128 8.19 -12.73 -2.91
N ARG A 129 7.52 -12.20 -3.94
CA ARG A 129 8.22 -11.45 -4.99
C ARG A 129 8.81 -10.15 -4.48
N THR A 130 8.11 -9.47 -3.57
CA THR A 130 8.65 -8.28 -2.93
C THR A 130 9.93 -8.61 -2.18
N LEU A 131 9.93 -9.70 -1.41
CA LEU A 131 11.10 -10.13 -0.67
C LEU A 131 12.27 -10.47 -1.59
N GLU A 132 12.01 -11.14 -2.71
CA GLU A 132 13.05 -11.43 -3.71
C GLU A 132 13.68 -10.14 -4.25
N LEU A 133 12.84 -9.16 -4.61
CA LEU A 133 13.32 -7.89 -5.15
C LEU A 133 14.10 -7.09 -4.12
N LEU A 134 13.80 -7.25 -2.83
CA LEU A 134 14.55 -6.61 -1.75
C LEU A 134 15.87 -7.31 -1.43
N GLY A 135 16.16 -8.42 -2.09
CA GLY A 135 17.43 -9.11 -1.92
C GLY A 135 17.42 -10.20 -0.87
N GLY A 136 16.27 -10.64 -0.53
CA GLY A 136 16.19 -11.66 0.47
C GLY A 136 14.86 -11.93 1.00
#